data_2bdcf29233054f4a9566b40c80918f27
#
_entry.id   2bdcf29233054f4a9566b40c80918f27
#
_cell.length_a   1.000
_cell.length_b   1.000
_cell.length_c   1.000
_cell.angle_alpha   90.00
_cell.angle_beta   90.00
_cell.angle_gamma   90.00
#
_symmetry.space_group_name_H-M   'P 1'
#
loop_
_entity.id
_entity.type
_entity.pdbx_description
1 polymer ?
#
loop_
_entity_poly.entity_id
_entity_poly.type
_entity_poly.pdbx_seq_one_letter_code
_entity_poly.pdbx_strand_id
1 'polypeptide(L)'
;MDKTRIIVVEDNIVYCEFVCNLLAREGFRTVQAYHLSTAKKPLQQASDGDIVVSDLRLPDGDGIDLLRWMRKEGMTQPLIIMTNYAEVHTAVESMKLGSLDYIPKQLVEDKLMPLLHTILKERSIGRNRMPVFARDSSAFQKIMQQIRLVAPTDMSVLIFGENGTGKEHIAHHLHDKSKRAGKPFVPVDCGSLSKDLAPSAFFGHVKGAFTGADSTKKGYFNEAEGGTLFLDEVGNLALETQQMLLRAIQERRYRPIGDKTDKSFNVRIITATNEDLEKAVIEKRFRQDLLYRLHDFEITVPPLRDCQEDIMPLAEFFREIANNELECSVTGFDAEARKTLLTHPWPGNVRELRQKIMGAVLQAQTGVVMKEHLELAVTKPTSPVSFALRNDAEDKERILRALKQANGNRKVAAELLGIGRTTLYSKLEEYGLKYKFQQS
;
A
#
# COMPACT_ATOMS: atom_id res chain seq x y z
N MET A 1 14.07 4.26 -19.52
CA MET A 1 14.46 4.34 -18.10
C MET A 1 15.60 5.32 -17.97
N ASP A 2 15.38 6.47 -17.36
CA ASP A 2 16.48 7.38 -17.06
C ASP A 2 17.39 6.69 -16.04
N LYS A 3 18.62 6.39 -16.49
CA LYS A 3 19.59 5.70 -15.64
C LYS A 3 19.99 6.65 -14.52
N THR A 4 19.84 6.24 -13.26
CA THR A 4 20.29 7.00 -12.08
C THR A 4 21.72 7.48 -12.29
N ARG A 5 21.94 8.77 -12.13
CA ARG A 5 23.25 9.40 -12.27
C ARG A 5 23.96 9.38 -10.91
N ILE A 6 25.23 8.99 -10.92
CA ILE A 6 26.08 8.98 -9.71
C ILE A 6 27.24 9.94 -9.96
N ILE A 7 27.39 10.93 -9.07
CA ILE A 7 28.51 11.88 -9.09
C ILE A 7 29.60 11.31 -8.19
N VAL A 8 30.74 10.94 -8.79
CA VAL A 8 31.91 10.39 -8.08
C VAL A 8 32.92 11.50 -7.92
N VAL A 9 33.26 11.83 -6.67
CA VAL A 9 34.23 12.86 -6.29
C VAL A 9 35.44 12.20 -5.65
N GLU A 10 36.53 12.13 -6.41
CA GLU A 10 37.75 11.38 -6.02
C GLU A 10 38.94 11.99 -6.73
N ASP A 11 39.97 12.39 -5.99
CA ASP A 11 41.16 13.04 -6.56
C ASP A 11 42.12 12.05 -7.24
N ASN A 12 42.12 10.79 -6.79
CA ASN A 12 42.88 9.76 -7.46
C ASN A 12 42.18 9.29 -8.73
N ILE A 13 42.71 9.69 -9.89
CA ILE A 13 42.13 9.42 -11.21
C ILE A 13 41.91 7.92 -11.43
N VAL A 14 42.89 7.07 -11.07
CA VAL A 14 42.80 5.62 -11.27
C VAL A 14 41.70 5.02 -10.41
N TYR A 15 41.58 5.46 -9.16
CA TYR A 15 40.52 4.99 -8.27
C TYR A 15 39.15 5.53 -8.68
N CYS A 16 39.07 6.78 -9.13
CA CYS A 16 37.85 7.36 -9.67
C CYS A 16 37.34 6.56 -10.88
N GLU A 17 38.24 6.22 -11.82
CA GLU A 17 37.89 5.38 -12.97
C GLU A 17 37.47 3.96 -12.55
N PHE A 18 38.13 3.37 -11.57
CA PHE A 18 37.74 2.07 -11.02
C PHE A 18 36.32 2.10 -10.48
N VAL A 19 35.97 3.07 -9.63
CA VAL A 19 34.62 3.22 -9.07
C VAL A 19 33.60 3.49 -10.20
N CYS A 20 33.92 4.35 -11.15
CA CYS A 20 33.04 4.63 -12.30
C CYS A 20 32.79 3.41 -13.16
N ASN A 21 33.81 2.59 -13.41
CA ASN A 21 33.68 1.35 -14.16
C ASN A 21 32.84 0.30 -13.41
N LEU A 22 32.99 0.19 -12.09
CA LEU A 22 32.17 -0.65 -11.23
C LEU A 22 30.69 -0.26 -11.35
N LEU A 23 30.39 1.03 -11.24
CA LEU A 23 29.04 1.57 -11.36
C LEU A 23 28.45 1.41 -12.77
N ALA A 24 29.26 1.62 -13.80
CA ALA A 24 28.85 1.51 -15.20
C ALA A 24 28.47 0.06 -15.58
N ARG A 25 29.12 -0.96 -15.03
CA ARG A 25 28.78 -2.38 -15.22
C ARG A 25 27.35 -2.69 -14.77
N GLU A 26 26.89 -2.05 -13.71
CA GLU A 26 25.53 -2.18 -13.18
C GLU A 26 24.53 -1.21 -13.85
N GLY A 27 24.97 -0.48 -14.87
CA GLY A 27 24.10 0.35 -15.69
C GLY A 27 23.88 1.78 -15.21
N PHE A 28 24.61 2.27 -14.19
CA PHE A 28 24.55 3.65 -13.75
C PHE A 28 25.23 4.61 -14.75
N ARG A 29 24.77 5.86 -14.79
CA ARG A 29 25.50 6.96 -15.44
C ARG A 29 26.42 7.60 -14.41
N THR A 30 27.70 7.79 -14.72
CA THR A 30 28.67 8.39 -13.82
C THR A 30 29.11 9.77 -14.30
N VAL A 31 29.34 10.68 -13.37
CA VAL A 31 29.98 11.98 -13.59
C VAL A 31 31.15 12.08 -12.63
N GLN A 32 32.33 12.36 -13.16
CA GLN A 32 33.59 12.44 -12.40
C GLN A 32 33.86 13.87 -11.97
N ALA A 33 34.34 14.04 -10.75
CA ALA A 33 34.91 15.27 -10.22
C ALA A 33 36.13 14.93 -9.38
N TYR A 34 37.20 15.74 -9.51
CA TYR A 34 38.48 15.43 -8.85
C TYR A 34 38.77 16.39 -7.66
N HIS A 35 37.90 17.39 -7.48
CA HIS A 35 38.02 18.41 -6.43
C HIS A 35 36.63 18.78 -5.95
N LEU A 36 36.54 19.26 -4.71
CA LEU A 36 35.30 19.80 -4.14
C LEU A 36 34.75 20.94 -5.02
N SER A 37 35.62 21.84 -5.48
CA SER A 37 35.23 22.94 -6.38
C SER A 37 34.65 22.49 -7.69
N THR A 38 35.19 21.43 -8.31
CA THR A 38 34.69 20.88 -9.58
C THR A 38 33.41 20.06 -9.40
N ALA A 39 33.16 19.51 -8.22
CA ALA A 39 31.95 18.78 -7.88
C ALA A 39 30.72 19.69 -7.77
N LYS A 40 30.89 20.96 -7.39
CA LYS A 40 29.78 21.91 -7.19
C LYS A 40 28.91 22.12 -8.44
N LYS A 41 29.53 22.22 -9.61
CA LYS A 41 28.80 22.45 -10.88
C LYS A 41 27.86 21.30 -11.25
N PRO A 42 28.30 20.03 -11.32
CA PRO A 42 27.39 18.89 -11.54
C PRO A 42 26.36 18.72 -10.43
N LEU A 43 26.68 19.07 -9.18
CA LEU A 43 25.74 19.01 -8.07
C LEU A 43 24.63 20.06 -8.17
N GLN A 44 24.91 21.28 -8.60
CA GLN A 44 23.90 22.32 -8.85
C GLN A 44 22.91 21.91 -9.98
N GLN A 45 23.32 21.02 -10.87
CA GLN A 45 22.51 20.46 -11.94
C GLN A 45 21.95 19.08 -11.57
N ALA A 46 22.11 18.65 -10.32
CA ALA A 46 21.68 17.35 -9.86
C ALA A 46 20.16 17.31 -9.68
N SER A 47 19.57 16.20 -10.13
CA SER A 47 18.16 15.88 -9.88
C SER A 47 18.00 15.19 -8.52
N ASP A 48 16.77 15.12 -7.99
CA ASP A 48 16.48 14.38 -6.76
C ASP A 48 16.80 12.87 -6.87
N GLY A 49 16.93 12.37 -8.12
CA GLY A 49 17.31 11.00 -8.42
C GLY A 49 18.80 10.69 -8.32
N ASP A 50 19.65 11.70 -8.27
CA ASP A 50 21.11 11.51 -8.29
C ASP A 50 21.66 11.09 -6.93
N ILE A 51 22.82 10.41 -6.95
CA ILE A 51 23.54 9.96 -5.74
C ILE A 51 24.97 10.51 -5.82
N VAL A 52 25.54 10.86 -4.68
CA VAL A 52 26.91 11.35 -4.57
C VAL A 52 27.76 10.32 -3.84
N VAL A 53 28.90 9.99 -4.41
CA VAL A 53 29.94 9.15 -3.78
C VAL A 53 31.21 9.96 -3.73
N SER A 54 31.68 10.32 -2.55
CA SER A 54 32.81 11.23 -2.37
C SER A 54 33.91 10.59 -1.55
N ASP A 55 35.16 10.81 -1.95
CA ASP A 55 36.28 10.59 -1.03
C ASP A 55 36.16 11.54 0.18
N LEU A 56 36.63 11.05 1.32
CA LEU A 56 36.79 11.87 2.52
C LEU A 56 37.83 12.97 2.32
N ARG A 57 38.99 12.65 1.74
CA ARG A 57 40.10 13.57 1.57
C ARG A 57 40.20 14.03 0.12
N LEU A 58 40.00 15.33 -0.09
CA LEU A 58 40.12 15.98 -1.39
C LEU A 58 41.19 17.09 -1.31
N PRO A 59 41.84 17.46 -2.42
CA PRO A 59 42.94 18.46 -2.42
C PRO A 59 42.53 19.84 -1.93
N ASP A 60 41.24 20.20 -2.08
CA ASP A 60 40.70 21.53 -1.78
C ASP A 60 39.64 21.52 -0.64
N GLY A 61 39.62 20.44 0.17
CA GLY A 61 38.75 20.28 1.31
C GLY A 61 38.47 18.81 1.62
N ASP A 62 37.39 18.48 2.32
CA ASP A 62 37.01 17.10 2.56
C ASP A 62 35.54 16.80 2.15
N GLY A 63 35.23 15.51 2.08
CA GLY A 63 33.87 15.07 1.72
C GLY A 63 32.80 15.50 2.71
N ILE A 64 33.20 15.82 3.96
CA ILE A 64 32.28 16.37 4.97
C ILE A 64 31.99 17.83 4.67
N ASP A 65 32.96 18.60 4.18
CA ASP A 65 32.73 19.98 3.75
C ASP A 65 31.82 20.04 2.53
N LEU A 66 31.95 19.05 1.62
CA LEU A 66 31.03 18.90 0.50
C LEU A 66 29.60 18.66 1.01
N LEU A 67 29.44 17.76 1.98
CA LEU A 67 28.13 17.46 2.57
C LEU A 67 27.53 18.69 3.26
N ARG A 68 28.32 19.42 4.07
CA ARG A 68 27.88 20.67 4.72
C ARG A 68 27.43 21.70 3.70
N TRP A 69 28.17 21.88 2.62
CA TRP A 69 27.81 22.79 1.55
C TRP A 69 26.51 22.33 0.86
N MET A 70 26.36 21.06 0.52
CA MET A 70 25.12 20.54 -0.07
C MET A 70 23.90 20.83 0.82
N ARG A 71 23.99 20.56 2.12
CA ARG A 71 22.88 20.80 3.07
C ARG A 71 22.57 22.28 3.24
N LYS A 72 23.58 23.17 3.20
CA LYS A 72 23.40 24.63 3.21
C LYS A 72 22.67 25.14 1.97
N GLU A 73 22.94 24.56 0.81
CA GLU A 73 22.25 24.86 -0.46
C GLU A 73 20.87 24.20 -0.57
N GLY A 74 20.40 23.50 0.46
CA GLY A 74 19.09 22.82 0.46
C GLY A 74 19.04 21.55 -0.37
N MET A 75 20.17 20.99 -0.75
CA MET A 75 20.25 19.76 -1.54
C MET A 75 19.96 18.54 -0.67
N THR A 76 19.13 17.63 -1.17
CA THR A 76 18.65 16.42 -0.47
C THR A 76 19.30 15.13 -0.96
N GLN A 77 20.11 15.19 -2.02
CA GLN A 77 20.75 14.01 -2.59
C GLN A 77 21.53 13.25 -1.53
N PRO A 78 21.42 11.90 -1.50
CA PRO A 78 22.22 11.07 -0.60
C PRO A 78 23.70 11.16 -0.98
N LEU A 79 24.53 11.31 0.04
CA LEU A 79 25.99 11.30 -0.10
C LEU A 79 26.56 10.12 0.69
N ILE A 80 27.39 9.35 0.03
CA ILE A 80 28.16 8.22 0.58
C ILE A 80 29.62 8.67 0.62
N ILE A 81 30.28 8.52 1.78
CA ILE A 81 31.70 8.86 1.93
C ILE A 81 32.53 7.60 1.77
N MET A 82 33.57 7.67 0.94
CA MET A 82 34.65 6.67 0.83
C MET A 82 35.88 7.14 1.58
N THR A 83 36.67 6.24 2.16
CA THR A 83 37.90 6.60 2.86
C THR A 83 38.91 5.48 2.86
N ASN A 84 40.19 5.84 2.83
CA ASN A 84 41.30 4.88 3.07
C ASN A 84 41.46 4.53 4.55
N TYR A 85 41.05 5.44 5.46
CA TYR A 85 41.20 5.28 6.91
C TYR A 85 39.87 5.46 7.59
N ALA A 86 39.33 4.37 8.13
CA ALA A 86 38.06 4.40 8.86
C ALA A 86 38.29 4.88 10.31
N GLU A 87 38.22 6.18 10.51
CA GLU A 87 38.23 6.79 11.85
C GLU A 87 36.81 6.89 12.39
N VAL A 88 36.58 6.33 13.57
CA VAL A 88 35.24 6.27 14.21
C VAL A 88 34.66 7.67 14.42
N HIS A 89 35.49 8.65 14.81
CA HIS A 89 35.05 10.02 15.06
C HIS A 89 34.51 10.68 13.79
N THR A 90 35.22 10.57 12.69
CA THR A 90 34.88 11.17 11.38
C THR A 90 33.63 10.49 10.78
N ALA A 91 33.50 9.17 10.97
CA ALA A 91 32.30 8.42 10.57
C ALA A 91 31.07 8.92 11.34
N VAL A 92 31.16 9.06 12.66
CA VAL A 92 30.05 9.55 13.50
C VAL A 92 29.68 11.00 13.14
N GLU A 93 30.66 11.87 12.84
CA GLU A 93 30.39 13.24 12.42
C GLU A 93 29.67 13.31 11.08
N SER A 94 30.13 12.53 10.08
CA SER A 94 29.50 12.49 8.76
C SER A 94 28.06 11.99 8.82
N MET A 95 27.79 10.96 9.64
CA MET A 95 26.43 10.43 9.83
C MET A 95 25.50 11.46 10.52
N LYS A 96 26.01 12.21 11.51
CA LYS A 96 25.24 13.30 12.15
C LYS A 96 24.88 14.42 11.19
N LEU A 97 25.72 14.68 10.19
CA LEU A 97 25.48 15.68 9.15
C LEU A 97 24.57 15.16 8.02
N GLY A 98 24.17 13.89 8.08
CA GLY A 98 23.27 13.29 7.13
C GLY A 98 23.96 12.67 5.91
N SER A 99 25.22 12.16 6.05
CA SER A 99 25.74 11.20 5.09
C SER A 99 24.92 9.91 5.20
N LEU A 100 24.75 9.25 4.06
CA LEU A 100 23.97 8.01 4.04
C LEU A 100 24.77 6.83 4.59
N ASP A 101 26.06 6.77 4.24
CA ASP A 101 26.99 5.74 4.75
C ASP A 101 28.44 6.23 4.65
N TYR A 102 29.35 5.48 5.30
CA TYR A 102 30.77 5.71 5.37
C TYR A 102 31.51 4.40 5.09
N ILE A 103 32.09 4.27 3.89
CA ILE A 103 32.63 3.01 3.37
C ILE A 103 34.17 3.09 3.27
N PRO A 104 34.90 2.16 3.92
CA PRO A 104 36.33 1.99 3.64
C PRO A 104 36.56 1.62 2.17
N LYS A 105 37.52 2.28 1.50
CA LYS A 105 37.83 2.05 0.08
C LYS A 105 38.12 0.59 -0.25
N GLN A 106 38.67 -0.15 0.70
CA GLN A 106 38.94 -1.60 0.58
C GLN A 106 37.65 -2.45 0.49
N LEU A 107 36.51 -1.93 0.95
CA LEU A 107 35.23 -2.61 0.98
C LEU A 107 34.21 -2.05 -0.03
N VAL A 108 34.65 -1.15 -0.94
CA VAL A 108 33.75 -0.49 -1.90
C VAL A 108 33.09 -1.51 -2.84
N GLU A 109 33.85 -2.50 -3.35
CA GLU A 109 33.28 -3.56 -4.20
C GLU A 109 32.15 -4.32 -3.50
N ASP A 110 32.34 -4.68 -2.23
CA ASP A 110 31.41 -5.52 -1.48
C ASP A 110 30.21 -4.73 -0.90
N LYS A 111 30.41 -3.44 -0.56
CA LYS A 111 29.41 -2.66 0.18
C LYS A 111 28.66 -1.63 -0.66
N LEU A 112 29.32 -1.01 -1.66
CA LEU A 112 28.71 0.09 -2.42
C LEU A 112 27.50 -0.39 -3.23
N MET A 113 27.63 -1.53 -3.92
CA MET A 113 26.55 -2.03 -4.76
C MET A 113 25.31 -2.47 -3.96
N PRO A 114 25.40 -3.28 -2.88
CA PRO A 114 24.25 -3.58 -2.02
C PRO A 114 23.58 -2.33 -1.44
N LEU A 115 24.38 -1.33 -1.05
CA LEU A 115 23.86 -0.07 -0.53
C LEU A 115 23.07 0.69 -1.61
N LEU A 116 23.62 0.83 -2.82
CA LEU A 116 22.95 1.48 -3.94
C LEU A 116 21.66 0.76 -4.32
N HIS A 117 21.67 -0.57 -4.36
CA HIS A 117 20.45 -1.35 -4.60
C HIS A 117 19.40 -1.14 -3.50
N THR A 118 19.82 -1.01 -2.25
CA THR A 118 18.91 -0.68 -1.13
C THR A 118 18.30 0.70 -1.32
N ILE A 119 19.11 1.73 -1.65
CA ILE A 119 18.64 3.09 -1.94
C ILE A 119 17.64 3.10 -3.09
N LEU A 120 17.94 2.39 -4.17
CA LEU A 120 17.06 2.31 -5.32
C LEU A 120 15.77 1.56 -5.01
N LYS A 121 15.84 0.51 -4.21
CA LYS A 121 14.68 -0.24 -3.73
C LYS A 121 13.82 0.62 -2.80
N GLU A 122 14.41 1.34 -1.86
CA GLU A 122 13.70 2.29 -0.99
C GLU A 122 13.10 3.45 -1.80
N ARG A 123 13.80 3.94 -2.81
CA ARG A 123 13.29 4.94 -3.76
C ARG A 123 12.19 4.37 -4.66
N SER A 124 12.27 3.11 -5.06
CA SER A 124 11.20 2.44 -5.82
C SER A 124 9.98 2.20 -4.93
N ILE A 125 10.18 1.90 -3.65
CA ILE A 125 9.12 1.84 -2.64
C ILE A 125 8.56 3.25 -2.39
N GLY A 126 9.39 4.28 -2.34
CA GLY A 126 8.97 5.70 -2.27
C GLY A 126 8.35 6.23 -3.57
N ARG A 127 8.77 5.73 -4.75
CA ARG A 127 8.12 5.99 -6.05
C ARG A 127 6.84 5.17 -6.26
N ASN A 128 6.67 4.06 -5.56
CA ASN A 128 5.40 3.36 -5.44
C ASN A 128 4.41 4.03 -4.47
N ARG A 129 4.78 5.13 -3.80
CA ARG A 129 3.78 6.08 -3.32
C ARG A 129 3.13 6.65 -4.58
N MET A 130 1.97 6.10 -4.94
CA MET A 130 1.13 6.73 -5.95
C MET A 130 1.06 8.21 -5.60
N PRO A 131 1.33 9.11 -6.57
CA PRO A 131 1.15 10.53 -6.33
C PRO A 131 -0.21 10.70 -5.68
N VAL A 132 -0.23 11.37 -4.53
CA VAL A 132 -1.47 11.51 -3.76
C VAL A 132 -2.37 12.43 -4.55
N PHE A 133 -3.38 11.84 -5.20
CA PHE A 133 -4.40 12.64 -5.85
C PHE A 133 -5.30 13.27 -4.77
N ALA A 134 -5.25 14.59 -4.67
CA ALA A 134 -6.19 15.34 -3.84
C ALA A 134 -7.58 15.27 -4.52
N ARG A 135 -8.53 14.61 -3.89
CA ARG A 135 -9.91 14.56 -4.34
C ARG A 135 -10.64 15.82 -3.88
N ASP A 136 -11.48 16.38 -4.74
CA ASP A 136 -12.23 17.62 -4.46
C ASP A 136 -13.65 17.37 -3.94
N SER A 137 -14.11 16.12 -3.92
CA SER A 137 -15.42 15.78 -3.41
C SER A 137 -15.61 16.22 -1.95
N SER A 138 -16.83 16.67 -1.64
CA SER A 138 -17.21 17.08 -0.28
C SER A 138 -16.98 15.96 0.74
N ALA A 139 -17.18 14.71 0.34
CA ALA A 139 -16.93 13.53 1.17
C ALA A 139 -15.45 13.37 1.50
N PHE A 140 -14.57 13.52 0.51
CA PHE A 140 -13.13 13.42 0.74
C PHE A 140 -12.58 14.59 1.55
N GLN A 141 -13.11 15.80 1.36
CA GLN A 141 -12.74 16.95 2.18
C GLN A 141 -13.07 16.76 3.67
N LYS A 142 -14.22 16.13 3.99
CA LYS A 142 -14.54 15.73 5.38
C LYS A 142 -13.51 14.76 5.95
N ILE A 143 -13.10 13.76 5.17
CA ILE A 143 -12.03 12.83 5.58
C ILE A 143 -10.73 13.60 5.86
N MET A 144 -10.35 14.53 4.99
CA MET A 144 -9.14 15.35 5.19
C MET A 144 -9.21 16.23 6.44
N GLN A 145 -10.40 16.71 6.82
CA GLN A 145 -10.62 17.42 8.09
C GLN A 145 -10.45 16.49 9.29
N GLN A 146 -11.02 15.28 9.24
CA GLN A 146 -10.84 14.25 10.28
C GLN A 146 -9.35 13.87 10.43
N ILE A 147 -8.64 13.69 9.32
CA ILE A 147 -7.20 13.43 9.34
C ILE A 147 -6.43 14.56 10.02
N ARG A 148 -6.72 15.83 9.69
CA ARG A 148 -6.06 16.99 10.34
C ARG A 148 -6.29 17.02 11.84
N LEU A 149 -7.45 16.57 12.30
CA LEU A 149 -7.81 16.53 13.72
C LEU A 149 -7.06 15.42 14.46
N VAL A 150 -7.05 14.18 13.91
CA VAL A 150 -6.55 13.01 14.63
C VAL A 150 -5.06 12.71 14.38
N ALA A 151 -4.49 13.15 13.26
CA ALA A 151 -3.09 12.86 12.90
C ALA A 151 -2.09 13.32 13.97
N PRO A 152 -2.21 14.53 14.59
CA PRO A 152 -1.26 14.96 15.61
C PRO A 152 -1.31 14.20 16.94
N THR A 153 -2.29 13.31 17.11
CA THR A 153 -2.50 12.51 18.33
C THR A 153 -1.84 11.13 18.19
N ASP A 154 -1.71 10.41 19.32
CA ASP A 154 -1.30 8.99 19.33
C ASP A 154 -2.49 8.02 19.38
N MET A 155 -3.72 8.50 19.17
CA MET A 155 -4.93 7.66 19.12
C MET A 155 -4.82 6.59 18.05
N SER A 156 -5.35 5.42 18.34
CA SER A 156 -5.56 4.37 17.33
C SER A 156 -6.66 4.80 16.37
N VAL A 157 -6.46 4.57 15.09
CA VAL A 157 -7.44 4.95 14.05
C VAL A 157 -7.91 3.71 13.30
N LEU A 158 -9.22 3.51 13.25
CA LEU A 158 -9.85 2.50 12.40
C LEU A 158 -10.34 3.15 11.11
N ILE A 159 -9.86 2.68 9.97
CA ILE A 159 -10.29 3.11 8.65
C ILE A 159 -11.26 2.07 8.10
N PHE A 160 -12.53 2.44 8.00
CA PHE A 160 -13.59 1.57 7.46
C PHE A 160 -13.92 1.94 6.03
N GLY A 161 -14.13 0.95 5.16
CA GLY A 161 -14.56 1.18 3.77
C GLY A 161 -14.37 -0.03 2.88
N GLU A 162 -15.05 -0.04 1.74
CA GLU A 162 -14.99 -1.13 0.77
C GLU A 162 -13.55 -1.37 0.24
N ASN A 163 -13.33 -2.56 -0.35
CA ASN A 163 -12.07 -2.84 -1.00
C ASN A 163 -11.83 -1.91 -2.19
N GLY A 164 -10.57 -1.45 -2.32
CA GLY A 164 -10.19 -0.56 -3.42
C GLY A 164 -10.57 0.91 -3.27
N THR A 165 -11.14 1.36 -2.13
CA THR A 165 -11.49 2.77 -1.87
C THR A 165 -10.28 3.66 -1.58
N GLY A 166 -9.12 3.07 -1.27
CA GLY A 166 -7.88 3.79 -0.96
C GLY A 166 -7.61 3.96 0.53
N LYS A 167 -8.02 3.01 1.38
CA LYS A 167 -7.78 3.01 2.84
C LYS A 167 -6.28 3.17 3.19
N GLU A 168 -5.40 2.50 2.45
CA GLU A 168 -3.96 2.62 2.62
C GLU A 168 -3.45 4.06 2.39
N HIS A 169 -4.00 4.77 1.38
CA HIS A 169 -3.69 6.19 1.16
C HIS A 169 -4.08 7.07 2.35
N ILE A 170 -5.25 6.79 2.95
CA ILE A 170 -5.69 7.51 4.15
C ILE A 170 -4.72 7.24 5.32
N ALA A 171 -4.26 5.99 5.49
CA ALA A 171 -3.27 5.64 6.52
C ALA A 171 -1.93 6.37 6.31
N HIS A 172 -1.46 6.47 5.07
CA HIS A 172 -0.28 7.28 4.74
C HIS A 172 -0.47 8.76 5.07
N HIS A 173 -1.62 9.36 4.71
CA HIS A 173 -1.92 10.75 5.07
C HIS A 173 -1.93 10.99 6.59
N LEU A 174 -2.50 10.04 7.35
CA LEU A 174 -2.47 10.10 8.81
C LEU A 174 -1.04 10.09 9.36
N HIS A 175 -0.18 9.23 8.80
CA HIS A 175 1.23 9.15 9.19
C HIS A 175 1.98 10.43 8.82
N ASP A 176 1.88 10.89 7.56
CA ASP A 176 2.61 12.04 7.04
C ASP A 176 2.25 13.36 7.75
N LYS A 177 1.00 13.46 8.27
CA LYS A 177 0.54 14.62 9.05
C LYS A 177 0.67 14.45 10.57
N SER A 178 1.27 13.34 11.03
CA SER A 178 1.47 13.05 12.44
C SER A 178 2.80 13.59 12.96
N LYS A 179 3.00 13.56 14.30
CA LYS A 179 4.29 13.80 14.94
C LYS A 179 5.36 12.78 14.59
N ARG A 180 4.97 11.68 13.90
CA ARG A 180 5.82 10.57 13.47
C ARG A 180 6.14 10.65 11.97
N ALA A 181 5.84 11.75 11.30
CA ALA A 181 6.24 11.99 9.92
C ALA A 181 7.75 11.82 9.76
N GLY A 182 8.18 11.09 8.72
CA GLY A 182 9.60 10.76 8.51
C GLY A 182 10.15 9.63 9.38
N LYS A 183 9.35 9.04 10.28
CA LYS A 183 9.65 7.79 11.00
C LYS A 183 9.15 6.58 10.18
N PRO A 184 9.51 5.33 10.54
CA PRO A 184 9.05 4.16 9.82
C PRO A 184 7.51 4.10 9.72
N PHE A 185 7.01 3.80 8.52
CA PHE A 185 5.63 3.38 8.28
C PHE A 185 5.67 1.94 7.78
N VAL A 186 5.14 1.01 8.57
CA VAL A 186 5.19 -0.42 8.27
C VAL A 186 3.78 -0.90 7.94
N PRO A 187 3.45 -1.10 6.65
CA PRO A 187 2.18 -1.68 6.24
C PRO A 187 2.21 -3.20 6.37
N VAL A 188 1.15 -3.77 6.90
CA VAL A 188 0.96 -5.22 7.05
C VAL A 188 -0.42 -5.59 6.53
N ASP A 189 -0.47 -6.41 5.50
CA ASP A 189 -1.69 -7.04 5.03
C ASP A 189 -1.97 -8.29 5.88
N CYS A 190 -2.96 -8.18 6.77
CA CYS A 190 -3.35 -9.27 7.66
C CYS A 190 -4.02 -10.44 6.92
N GLY A 191 -4.58 -10.19 5.72
CA GLY A 191 -5.19 -11.22 4.90
C GLY A 191 -4.18 -12.16 4.25
N SER A 192 -2.97 -11.67 4.00
CA SER A 192 -1.87 -12.47 3.40
C SER A 192 -1.10 -13.31 4.42
N LEU A 193 -1.28 -13.07 5.72
CA LEU A 193 -0.57 -13.78 6.78
C LEU A 193 -1.22 -15.11 7.11
N SER A 194 -0.47 -16.22 6.99
CA SER A 194 -0.93 -17.51 7.50
C SER A 194 -1.04 -17.49 9.04
N LYS A 195 -2.01 -18.22 9.59
CA LYS A 195 -2.27 -18.26 11.04
C LYS A 195 -1.03 -18.61 11.86
N ASP A 196 -0.24 -19.55 11.36
CA ASP A 196 0.94 -20.05 12.06
C ASP A 196 2.13 -19.08 12.02
N LEU A 197 2.25 -18.29 10.94
CA LEU A 197 3.36 -17.36 10.75
C LEU A 197 3.07 -15.96 11.30
N ALA A 198 1.81 -15.58 11.44
CA ALA A 198 1.42 -14.25 11.90
C ALA A 198 2.06 -13.86 13.25
N PRO A 199 2.07 -14.69 14.31
CA PRO A 199 2.74 -14.34 15.55
C PRO A 199 4.23 -14.02 15.38
N SER A 200 4.94 -14.84 14.60
CA SER A 200 6.37 -14.63 14.31
C SER A 200 6.61 -13.39 13.45
N ALA A 201 5.72 -13.08 12.50
CA ALA A 201 5.78 -11.88 11.68
C ALA A 201 5.59 -10.60 12.51
N PHE A 202 4.61 -10.58 13.42
CA PHE A 202 4.34 -9.44 14.29
C PHE A 202 5.42 -9.20 15.34
N PHE A 203 5.82 -10.26 16.07
CA PHE A 203 6.62 -10.14 17.29
C PHE A 203 8.08 -10.57 17.09
N GLY A 204 8.41 -11.19 15.96
CA GLY A 204 9.71 -11.79 15.73
C GLY A 204 9.90 -13.12 16.47
N HIS A 205 11.04 -13.75 16.26
CA HIS A 205 11.41 -14.98 16.96
C HIS A 205 12.91 -15.05 17.21
N VAL A 206 13.30 -15.82 18.21
CA VAL A 206 14.70 -16.16 18.46
C VAL A 206 15.05 -17.49 17.76
N LYS A 207 16.34 -17.69 17.46
CA LYS A 207 16.82 -18.95 16.90
C LYS A 207 16.35 -20.15 17.74
N GLY A 208 15.80 -21.18 17.08
CA GLY A 208 15.31 -22.39 17.73
C GLY A 208 13.91 -22.28 18.36
N ALA A 209 13.17 -21.21 18.13
CA ALA A 209 11.82 -21.00 18.70
C ALA A 209 10.77 -22.01 18.17
N PHE A 210 10.96 -22.52 16.95
CA PHE A 210 10.13 -23.55 16.32
C PHE A 210 10.93 -24.28 15.23
N THR A 211 10.41 -25.34 14.67
CA THR A 211 11.04 -26.10 13.56
C THR A 211 11.18 -25.21 12.33
N GLY A 212 12.42 -24.92 11.90
CA GLY A 212 12.73 -23.99 10.81
C GLY A 212 13.13 -22.58 11.25
N ALA A 213 13.21 -22.31 12.56
CA ALA A 213 13.75 -21.05 13.09
C ALA A 213 15.29 -21.06 13.14
N ASP A 214 15.96 -21.04 11.98
CA ASP A 214 17.42 -21.16 11.86
C ASP A 214 18.17 -19.91 12.32
N SER A 215 17.50 -18.76 12.33
CA SER A 215 18.05 -17.46 12.72
C SER A 215 17.06 -16.67 13.56
N THR A 216 17.56 -15.66 14.30
CA THR A 216 16.69 -14.69 14.98
C THR A 216 16.14 -13.68 13.96
N LYS A 217 14.82 -13.46 13.94
CA LYS A 217 14.16 -12.51 13.06
C LYS A 217 13.42 -11.44 13.85
N LYS A 218 13.56 -10.18 13.44
CA LYS A 218 12.79 -9.06 13.97
C LYS A 218 11.37 -9.12 13.43
N GLY A 219 10.38 -8.68 14.22
CA GLY A 219 8.99 -8.58 13.79
C GLY A 219 8.57 -7.15 13.49
N TYR A 220 7.37 -6.99 12.95
CA TYR A 220 6.81 -5.69 12.53
C TYR A 220 6.78 -4.64 13.63
N PHE A 221 6.55 -5.02 14.90
CA PHE A 221 6.63 -4.08 16.02
C PHE A 221 8.03 -3.49 16.20
N ASN A 222 9.07 -4.26 15.94
CA ASN A 222 10.45 -3.77 15.98
C ASN A 222 10.77 -2.89 14.77
N GLU A 223 10.27 -3.26 13.58
CA GLU A 223 10.48 -2.49 12.35
C GLU A 223 9.76 -1.13 12.39
N ALA A 224 8.58 -1.08 13.05
CA ALA A 224 7.79 0.14 13.20
C ALA A 224 8.22 1.02 14.39
N GLU A 225 9.30 0.67 15.11
CA GLU A 225 9.71 1.38 16.33
C GLU A 225 9.89 2.89 16.10
N GLY A 226 9.26 3.69 16.97
CA GLY A 226 9.19 5.15 16.87
C GLY A 226 8.22 5.68 15.79
N GLY A 227 7.69 4.82 14.95
CA GLY A 227 6.87 5.13 13.78
C GLY A 227 5.41 4.68 13.90
N THR A 228 4.88 4.16 12.80
CA THR A 228 3.48 3.72 12.65
C THR A 228 3.41 2.32 12.08
N LEU A 229 2.60 1.46 12.70
CA LEU A 229 2.23 0.15 12.19
C LEU A 229 0.81 0.26 11.60
N PHE A 230 0.69 -0.01 10.30
CA PHE A 230 -0.58 -0.03 9.60
C PHE A 230 -1.01 -1.48 9.36
N LEU A 231 -2.18 -1.86 9.86
CA LEU A 231 -2.75 -3.19 9.73
C LEU A 231 -3.95 -3.14 8.78
N ASP A 232 -3.75 -3.59 7.54
CA ASP A 232 -4.85 -3.71 6.58
C ASP A 232 -5.57 -5.05 6.76
N GLU A 233 -6.87 -5.06 6.49
CA GLU A 233 -7.75 -6.23 6.64
C GLU A 233 -7.67 -6.89 8.03
N VAL A 234 -7.66 -6.07 9.10
CA VAL A 234 -7.46 -6.54 10.49
C VAL A 234 -8.48 -7.59 10.92
N GLY A 235 -9.67 -7.62 10.34
CA GLY A 235 -10.71 -8.63 10.57
C GLY A 235 -10.27 -10.07 10.24
N ASN A 236 -9.26 -10.24 9.39
CA ASN A 236 -8.75 -11.54 8.96
C ASN A 236 -7.75 -12.18 9.96
N LEU A 237 -7.37 -11.47 11.03
CA LEU A 237 -6.45 -12.01 12.03
C LEU A 237 -7.06 -13.19 12.79
N ALA A 238 -6.28 -14.26 12.98
CA ALA A 238 -6.67 -15.38 13.84
C ALA A 238 -6.83 -14.94 15.30
N LEU A 239 -7.77 -15.52 16.03
CA LEU A 239 -8.06 -15.17 17.43
C LEU A 239 -6.83 -15.22 18.36
N GLU A 240 -5.92 -16.16 18.13
CA GLU A 240 -4.66 -16.25 18.86
C GLU A 240 -3.77 -15.04 18.64
N THR A 241 -3.63 -14.61 17.39
CA THR A 241 -2.87 -13.39 17.03
C THR A 241 -3.55 -12.14 17.59
N GLN A 242 -4.89 -12.07 17.56
CA GLN A 242 -5.65 -10.99 18.16
C GLN A 242 -5.38 -10.88 19.67
N GLN A 243 -5.29 -12.00 20.39
CA GLN A 243 -4.98 -12.03 21.81
C GLN A 243 -3.56 -11.51 22.11
N MET A 244 -2.58 -11.92 21.31
CA MET A 244 -1.20 -11.44 21.46
C MET A 244 -1.10 -9.94 21.14
N LEU A 245 -1.77 -9.49 20.09
CA LEU A 245 -1.84 -8.08 19.68
C LEU A 245 -2.48 -7.22 20.78
N LEU A 246 -3.61 -7.66 21.35
CA LEU A 246 -4.27 -6.99 22.46
C LEU A 246 -3.32 -6.79 23.64
N ARG A 247 -2.64 -7.87 24.07
CA ARG A 247 -1.68 -7.81 25.16
C ARG A 247 -0.55 -6.81 24.87
N ALA A 248 0.01 -6.88 23.66
CA ALA A 248 1.07 -5.96 23.25
C ALA A 248 0.61 -4.49 23.32
N ILE A 249 -0.58 -4.17 22.80
CA ILE A 249 -1.12 -2.81 22.79
C ILE A 249 -1.39 -2.30 24.21
N GLN A 250 -1.93 -3.15 25.09
CA GLN A 250 -2.28 -2.78 26.47
C GLN A 250 -1.04 -2.55 27.35
N GLU A 251 -0.07 -3.46 27.27
CA GLU A 251 1.13 -3.42 28.11
C GLU A 251 2.25 -2.55 27.51
N ARG A 252 2.12 -2.10 26.24
CA ARG A 252 3.20 -1.44 25.47
C ARG A 252 4.49 -2.26 25.44
N ARG A 253 4.33 -3.59 25.48
CA ARG A 253 5.42 -4.58 25.46
C ARG A 253 4.98 -5.80 24.67
N TYR A 254 5.94 -6.45 24.05
CA TYR A 254 5.74 -7.73 23.38
C TYR A 254 6.90 -8.67 23.66
N ARG A 255 6.67 -9.95 23.47
CA ARG A 255 7.69 -10.97 23.62
C ARG A 255 7.91 -11.68 22.29
N PRO A 256 9.14 -11.68 21.74
CA PRO A 256 9.48 -12.50 20.58
C PRO A 256 9.21 -13.98 20.87
N ILE A 257 8.82 -14.73 19.85
CA ILE A 257 8.53 -16.16 19.99
C ILE A 257 9.81 -16.89 20.43
N GLY A 258 9.70 -17.66 21.53
CA GLY A 258 10.83 -18.40 22.13
C GLY A 258 11.74 -17.55 23.01
N ASP A 259 11.57 -16.23 23.09
CA ASP A 259 12.33 -15.36 24.01
C ASP A 259 11.73 -15.38 25.42
N LYS A 260 12.57 -15.14 26.43
CA LYS A 260 12.18 -15.03 27.84
C LYS A 260 11.95 -13.59 28.29
N THR A 261 12.38 -12.62 27.49
CA THR A 261 12.39 -11.19 27.82
C THR A 261 11.33 -10.43 27.04
N ASP A 262 10.60 -9.54 27.75
CA ASP A 262 9.66 -8.62 27.12
C ASP A 262 10.44 -7.42 26.57
N LYS A 263 10.01 -6.93 25.40
CA LYS A 263 10.54 -5.74 24.74
C LYS A 263 9.47 -4.65 24.75
N SER A 264 9.82 -3.46 25.24
CA SER A 264 8.94 -2.29 25.11
C SER A 264 8.95 -1.77 23.67
N PHE A 265 7.88 -1.11 23.27
CA PHE A 265 7.79 -0.44 21.96
C PHE A 265 7.03 0.88 22.05
N ASN A 266 7.34 1.77 21.12
CA ASN A 266 6.64 3.04 20.92
C ASN A 266 6.16 3.14 19.47
N VAL A 267 5.01 2.53 19.18
CA VAL A 267 4.43 2.48 17.83
C VAL A 267 3.00 3.01 17.87
N ARG A 268 2.63 3.88 16.91
CA ARG A 268 1.24 4.23 16.66
C ARG A 268 0.59 3.15 15.79
N ILE A 269 -0.65 2.78 16.11
CA ILE A 269 -1.39 1.77 15.36
C ILE A 269 -2.49 2.44 14.54
N ILE A 270 -2.54 2.11 13.25
CA ILE A 270 -3.63 2.45 12.34
C ILE A 270 -4.13 1.13 11.77
N THR A 271 -5.42 0.93 11.73
CA THR A 271 -6.04 -0.30 11.21
C THR A 271 -7.01 0.02 10.09
N ALA A 272 -7.18 -0.91 9.16
CA ALA A 272 -8.18 -0.81 8.12
C ALA A 272 -8.96 -2.12 7.98
N THR A 273 -10.23 -1.99 7.60
CA THR A 273 -11.10 -3.13 7.34
C THR A 273 -12.22 -2.75 6.35
N ASN A 274 -12.72 -3.74 5.63
CA ASN A 274 -13.97 -3.65 4.85
C ASN A 274 -15.11 -4.38 5.54
N GLU A 275 -14.85 -5.05 6.65
CA GLU A 275 -15.80 -5.86 7.40
C GLU A 275 -16.34 -5.09 8.60
N ASP A 276 -17.62 -5.30 8.91
CA ASP A 276 -18.25 -4.88 10.15
C ASP A 276 -17.68 -5.69 11.32
N LEU A 277 -16.74 -5.08 12.07
CA LEU A 277 -16.09 -5.74 13.20
C LEU A 277 -17.04 -5.99 14.38
N GLU A 278 -18.10 -5.19 14.56
CA GLU A 278 -19.10 -5.45 15.60
C GLU A 278 -19.85 -6.76 15.29
N LYS A 279 -20.22 -6.95 14.04
CA LYS A 279 -20.80 -8.21 13.58
C LYS A 279 -19.83 -9.38 13.74
N ALA A 280 -18.53 -9.18 13.39
CA ALA A 280 -17.52 -10.20 13.59
C ALA A 280 -17.33 -10.57 15.08
N VAL A 281 -17.52 -9.62 16.02
CA VAL A 281 -17.53 -9.88 17.47
C VAL A 281 -18.72 -10.76 17.85
N ILE A 282 -19.93 -10.45 17.36
CA ILE A 282 -21.12 -11.27 17.61
C ILE A 282 -20.93 -12.71 17.10
N GLU A 283 -20.31 -12.85 15.95
CA GLU A 283 -19.97 -14.14 15.32
C GLU A 283 -18.76 -14.84 15.96
N LYS A 284 -18.16 -14.25 16.99
CA LYS A 284 -16.97 -14.76 17.71
C LYS A 284 -15.71 -14.94 16.84
N ARG A 285 -15.62 -14.21 15.73
CA ARG A 285 -14.44 -14.17 14.85
C ARG A 285 -13.48 -13.06 15.23
N PHE A 286 -13.97 -12.03 15.91
CA PHE A 286 -13.16 -10.92 16.41
C PHE A 286 -13.38 -10.72 17.91
N ARG A 287 -12.34 -10.28 18.63
CA ARG A 287 -12.42 -10.04 20.08
C ARG A 287 -12.92 -8.63 20.34
N GLN A 288 -13.92 -8.51 21.21
CA GLN A 288 -14.49 -7.21 21.58
C GLN A 288 -13.49 -6.30 22.31
N ASP A 289 -12.62 -6.89 23.16
CA ASP A 289 -11.61 -6.14 23.90
C ASP A 289 -10.53 -5.55 22.99
N LEU A 290 -10.16 -6.25 21.92
CA LEU A 290 -9.26 -5.74 20.89
C LEU A 290 -9.93 -4.63 20.07
N LEU A 291 -11.20 -4.79 19.69
CA LEU A 291 -11.94 -3.78 18.95
C LEU A 291 -11.90 -2.43 19.68
N TYR A 292 -12.19 -2.40 20.98
CA TYR A 292 -12.14 -1.16 21.78
C TYR A 292 -10.76 -0.52 21.86
N ARG A 293 -9.67 -1.27 21.65
CA ARG A 293 -8.30 -0.73 21.66
C ARG A 293 -7.83 -0.23 20.30
N LEU A 294 -8.46 -0.70 19.23
CA LEU A 294 -8.15 -0.28 17.86
C LEU A 294 -9.06 0.84 17.36
N HIS A 295 -10.20 1.08 18.02
CA HIS A 295 -11.27 1.96 17.59
C HIS A 295 -11.41 3.19 18.51
N ASP A 296 -10.29 3.94 18.74
CA ASP A 296 -10.37 5.23 19.45
C ASP A 296 -10.97 6.31 18.55
N PHE A 297 -10.72 6.25 17.24
CA PHE A 297 -11.25 7.16 16.23
C PHE A 297 -11.54 6.40 14.94
N GLU A 298 -12.68 6.70 14.30
CA GLU A 298 -13.07 6.07 13.03
C GLU A 298 -13.05 7.06 11.87
N ILE A 299 -12.54 6.60 10.74
CA ILE A 299 -12.63 7.28 9.45
C ILE A 299 -13.32 6.35 8.46
N THR A 300 -14.52 6.70 8.05
CA THR A 300 -15.27 5.95 7.03
C THR A 300 -14.96 6.50 5.64
N VAL A 301 -14.46 5.64 4.75
CA VAL A 301 -14.14 5.98 3.36
C VAL A 301 -15.31 5.54 2.47
N PRO A 302 -16.04 6.49 1.85
CA PRO A 302 -17.16 6.14 0.99
C PRO A 302 -16.72 5.43 -0.28
N PRO A 303 -17.56 4.57 -0.85
CA PRO A 303 -17.28 3.94 -2.14
C PRO A 303 -17.33 4.99 -3.27
N LEU A 304 -16.63 4.71 -4.37
CA LEU A 304 -16.45 5.65 -5.49
C LEU A 304 -17.79 6.06 -6.13
N ARG A 305 -18.78 5.17 -6.15
CA ARG A 305 -20.13 5.46 -6.67
C ARG A 305 -20.86 6.58 -5.92
N ASP A 306 -20.49 6.81 -4.65
CA ASP A 306 -21.06 7.88 -3.82
C ASP A 306 -20.24 9.19 -3.93
N CYS A 307 -19.12 9.17 -4.70
CA CYS A 307 -18.22 10.29 -4.94
C CYS A 307 -18.05 10.53 -6.44
N GLN A 308 -19.16 10.73 -7.17
CA GLN A 308 -19.15 10.86 -8.63
C GLN A 308 -18.26 12.01 -9.13
N GLU A 309 -18.12 13.07 -8.33
CA GLU A 309 -17.26 14.23 -8.61
C GLU A 309 -15.78 13.84 -8.76
N ASP A 310 -15.36 12.77 -8.08
CA ASP A 310 -13.97 12.31 -8.08
C ASP A 310 -13.64 11.41 -9.30
N ILE A 311 -14.65 10.85 -10.00
CA ILE A 311 -14.44 9.82 -11.04
C ILE A 311 -13.60 10.38 -12.18
N MET A 312 -14.01 11.51 -12.78
CA MET A 312 -13.29 12.05 -13.92
C MET A 312 -11.91 12.59 -13.56
N PRO A 313 -11.73 13.36 -12.47
CA PRO A 313 -10.40 13.75 -12.02
C PRO A 313 -9.46 12.56 -11.76
N LEU A 314 -9.95 11.49 -11.15
CA LEU A 314 -9.17 10.27 -10.94
C LEU A 314 -8.85 9.56 -12.28
N ALA A 315 -9.79 9.52 -13.22
CA ALA A 315 -9.58 8.93 -14.53
C ALA A 315 -8.48 9.67 -15.32
N GLU A 316 -8.52 11.02 -15.33
CA GLU A 316 -7.47 11.84 -15.96
C GLU A 316 -6.10 11.65 -15.29
N PHE A 317 -6.08 11.60 -13.96
CA PHE A 317 -4.87 11.33 -13.21
C PHE A 317 -4.26 9.94 -13.54
N PHE A 318 -5.09 8.89 -13.62
CA PHE A 318 -4.60 7.56 -13.98
C PHE A 318 -4.21 7.47 -15.45
N ARG A 319 -4.84 8.26 -16.35
CA ARG A 319 -4.41 8.39 -17.74
C ARG A 319 -2.99 8.97 -17.85
N GLU A 320 -2.68 10.00 -17.07
CA GLU A 320 -1.34 10.59 -17.06
C GLU A 320 -0.30 9.60 -16.52
N ILE A 321 -0.63 8.87 -15.46
CA ILE A 321 0.25 7.80 -14.94
C ILE A 321 0.46 6.74 -16.03
N ALA A 322 -0.62 6.29 -16.69
CA ALA A 322 -0.56 5.28 -17.74
C ALA A 322 0.30 5.74 -18.93
N ASN A 323 0.15 6.99 -19.37
CA ASN A 323 0.99 7.55 -20.43
C ASN A 323 2.48 7.48 -20.08
N ASN A 324 2.83 7.82 -18.82
CA ASN A 324 4.23 7.80 -18.38
C ASN A 324 4.78 6.38 -18.18
N GLU A 325 3.97 5.46 -17.65
CA GLU A 325 4.41 4.09 -17.37
C GLU A 325 4.47 3.21 -18.63
N LEU A 326 3.58 3.46 -19.60
CA LEU A 326 3.39 2.65 -20.81
C LEU A 326 3.94 3.31 -22.06
N GLU A 327 4.57 4.50 -21.95
CA GLU A 327 5.12 5.31 -23.07
C GLU A 327 4.04 5.62 -24.14
N CYS A 328 2.80 5.89 -23.70
CA CYS A 328 1.67 6.24 -24.54
C CYS A 328 1.47 7.77 -24.63
N SER A 329 0.63 8.23 -25.59
CA SER A 329 0.35 9.66 -25.83
C SER A 329 -1.16 9.92 -25.89
N VAL A 330 -1.92 9.39 -24.97
CA VAL A 330 -3.38 9.57 -24.92
C VAL A 330 -3.71 10.93 -24.31
N THR A 331 -4.51 11.74 -25.02
CA THR A 331 -4.81 13.13 -24.66
C THR A 331 -6.06 13.28 -23.78
N GLY A 332 -6.94 12.27 -23.71
CA GLY A 332 -8.17 12.33 -22.90
C GLY A 332 -9.15 11.22 -23.23
N PHE A 333 -10.42 11.47 -22.90
CA PHE A 333 -11.54 10.56 -23.10
C PHE A 333 -12.58 11.20 -24.03
N ASP A 334 -13.18 10.44 -24.95
CA ASP A 334 -14.29 10.89 -25.74
C ASP A 334 -15.59 11.05 -24.90
N ALA A 335 -16.66 11.58 -25.51
CA ALA A 335 -17.91 11.85 -24.81
C ALA A 335 -18.60 10.57 -24.31
N GLU A 336 -18.55 9.48 -25.08
CA GLU A 336 -19.17 8.20 -24.72
C GLU A 336 -18.36 7.49 -23.63
N ALA A 337 -17.02 7.54 -23.68
CA ALA A 337 -16.18 7.03 -22.61
C ALA A 337 -16.42 7.77 -21.29
N ARG A 338 -16.47 9.12 -21.32
CA ARG A 338 -16.79 9.94 -20.12
C ARG A 338 -18.14 9.56 -19.52
N LYS A 339 -19.17 9.44 -20.34
CA LYS A 339 -20.50 9.02 -19.90
C LYS A 339 -20.46 7.62 -19.27
N THR A 340 -19.74 6.70 -19.89
CA THR A 340 -19.60 5.33 -19.40
C THR A 340 -18.89 5.29 -18.04
N LEU A 341 -17.80 6.05 -17.88
CA LEU A 341 -17.07 6.18 -16.62
C LEU A 341 -17.96 6.71 -15.49
N LEU A 342 -18.78 7.75 -15.76
CA LEU A 342 -19.65 8.36 -14.76
C LEU A 342 -20.87 7.49 -14.39
N THR A 343 -21.32 6.62 -15.28
CA THR A 343 -22.49 5.76 -15.04
C THR A 343 -22.16 4.37 -14.49
N HIS A 344 -20.89 3.98 -14.54
CA HIS A 344 -20.46 2.69 -14.02
C HIS A 344 -20.47 2.66 -12.49
N PRO A 345 -20.95 1.58 -11.83
CA PRO A 345 -21.10 1.52 -10.37
C PRO A 345 -19.79 1.29 -9.60
N TRP A 346 -18.70 0.99 -10.28
CA TRP A 346 -17.35 0.80 -9.71
C TRP A 346 -17.30 -0.14 -8.48
N PRO A 347 -17.72 -1.41 -8.58
CA PRO A 347 -17.70 -2.34 -7.45
C PRO A 347 -16.30 -2.56 -6.87
N GLY A 348 -15.24 -2.46 -7.68
CA GLY A 348 -13.84 -2.49 -7.23
C GLY A 348 -13.26 -1.10 -6.92
N ASN A 349 -14.11 -0.07 -6.86
CA ASN A 349 -13.76 1.30 -6.47
C ASN A 349 -12.58 1.89 -7.29
N VAL A 350 -11.69 2.59 -6.63
CA VAL A 350 -10.52 3.26 -7.26
C VAL A 350 -9.53 2.25 -7.84
N ARG A 351 -9.43 1.05 -7.26
CA ARG A 351 -8.56 -0.02 -7.78
C ARG A 351 -9.03 -0.50 -9.15
N GLU A 352 -10.33 -0.69 -9.30
CA GLU A 352 -10.93 -1.07 -10.59
C GLU A 352 -10.82 0.06 -11.61
N LEU A 353 -11.14 1.30 -11.22
CA LEU A 353 -11.00 2.48 -12.07
C LEU A 353 -9.57 2.57 -12.63
N ARG A 354 -8.55 2.51 -11.77
CA ARG A 354 -7.14 2.53 -12.19
C ARG A 354 -6.85 1.42 -13.21
N GLN A 355 -7.23 0.19 -12.90
CA GLN A 355 -6.97 -0.96 -13.78
C GLN A 355 -7.61 -0.78 -15.16
N LYS A 356 -8.87 -0.31 -15.20
CA LYS A 356 -9.59 -0.07 -16.46
C LYS A 356 -8.99 1.07 -17.27
N ILE A 357 -8.58 2.17 -16.63
CA ILE A 357 -7.92 3.28 -17.32
C ILE A 357 -6.55 2.87 -17.86
N MET A 358 -5.73 2.14 -17.09
CA MET A 358 -4.43 1.62 -17.55
C MET A 358 -4.60 0.74 -18.80
N GLY A 359 -5.56 -0.19 -18.79
CA GLY A 359 -5.87 -1.05 -19.93
C GLY A 359 -6.37 -0.25 -21.14
N ALA A 360 -7.25 0.74 -20.93
CA ALA A 360 -7.79 1.56 -22.00
C ALA A 360 -6.73 2.46 -22.66
N VAL A 361 -5.80 3.01 -21.89
CA VAL A 361 -4.68 3.81 -22.42
C VAL A 361 -3.73 2.92 -23.23
N LEU A 362 -3.44 1.71 -22.75
CA LEU A 362 -2.61 0.74 -23.48
C LEU A 362 -3.23 0.35 -24.83
N GLN A 363 -4.56 0.20 -24.90
CA GLN A 363 -5.26 -0.13 -26.14
C GLN A 363 -5.33 1.07 -27.10
N ALA A 364 -5.56 2.27 -26.58
CA ALA A 364 -5.65 3.48 -27.39
C ALA A 364 -4.29 3.94 -27.94
N GLN A 365 -3.19 3.75 -27.19
CA GLN A 365 -1.81 4.19 -27.44
C GLN A 365 -1.65 5.68 -27.70
N THR A 366 -2.46 6.26 -28.59
CA THR A 366 -2.45 7.68 -28.99
C THR A 366 -3.88 8.20 -29.14
N GLY A 367 -4.05 9.53 -29.18
CA GLY A 367 -5.36 10.16 -29.39
C GLY A 367 -6.23 10.16 -28.12
N VAL A 368 -7.46 9.65 -28.19
CA VAL A 368 -8.42 9.64 -27.08
C VAL A 368 -8.88 8.22 -26.76
N VAL A 369 -9.14 7.96 -25.48
CA VAL A 369 -9.80 6.73 -25.06
C VAL A 369 -11.26 6.77 -25.49
N MET A 370 -11.67 5.78 -26.27
CA MET A 370 -13.07 5.53 -26.64
C MET A 370 -13.72 4.52 -25.71
N LYS A 371 -15.05 4.46 -25.75
CA LYS A 371 -15.85 3.55 -24.92
C LYS A 371 -15.39 2.09 -25.04
N GLU A 372 -15.04 1.64 -26.27
CA GLU A 372 -14.63 0.27 -26.56
C GLU A 372 -13.36 -0.12 -25.81
N HIS A 373 -12.43 0.84 -25.62
CA HIS A 373 -11.16 0.62 -24.91
C HIS A 373 -11.36 0.36 -23.41
N LEU A 374 -12.48 0.83 -22.83
CA LEU A 374 -12.73 0.68 -21.37
C LEU A 374 -13.09 -0.76 -20.98
N GLU A 375 -13.59 -1.58 -21.94
CA GLU A 375 -14.03 -2.95 -21.67
C GLU A 375 -14.90 -3.09 -20.42
N LEU A 376 -15.69 -2.06 -20.13
CA LEU A 376 -16.65 -2.10 -19.04
C LEU A 376 -17.84 -2.91 -19.54
N ALA A 377 -18.06 -4.08 -18.95
CA ALA A 377 -19.26 -4.83 -19.18
C ALA A 377 -20.45 -3.92 -18.88
N VAL A 378 -21.39 -3.79 -19.81
CA VAL A 378 -22.67 -3.15 -19.52
C VAL A 378 -23.36 -4.05 -18.50
N THR A 379 -23.04 -3.84 -17.23
CA THR A 379 -23.85 -4.39 -16.15
C THR A 379 -25.19 -3.68 -16.29
N LYS A 380 -26.17 -4.33 -16.96
CA LYS A 380 -27.55 -4.01 -16.65
C LYS A 380 -27.61 -3.99 -15.12
N PRO A 381 -28.19 -2.95 -14.50
CA PRO A 381 -28.33 -2.97 -13.05
C PRO A 381 -29.07 -4.27 -12.72
N THR A 382 -28.34 -5.27 -12.30
CA THR A 382 -28.91 -6.37 -11.55
C THR A 382 -29.27 -5.66 -10.25
N SER A 383 -30.53 -5.20 -10.18
CA SER A 383 -31.14 -4.95 -8.88
C SER A 383 -30.69 -6.09 -7.99
N PRO A 384 -30.15 -5.82 -6.80
CA PRO A 384 -29.81 -6.90 -5.88
C PRO A 384 -31.08 -7.75 -5.81
N VAL A 385 -30.99 -8.97 -6.30
CA VAL A 385 -32.07 -9.93 -6.12
C VAL A 385 -32.09 -10.14 -4.62
N SER A 386 -32.89 -9.31 -3.96
CA SER A 386 -33.22 -9.48 -2.55
C SER A 386 -33.94 -10.81 -2.46
N PHE A 387 -33.25 -11.83 -2.02
CA PHE A 387 -33.82 -13.13 -1.68
C PHE A 387 -34.61 -13.09 -0.36
N ALA A 388 -34.87 -11.91 0.17
CA ALA A 388 -35.81 -11.73 1.27
C ALA A 388 -37.24 -11.85 0.72
N LEU A 389 -37.84 -13.00 0.95
CA LEU A 389 -39.26 -13.27 0.74
C LEU A 389 -40.09 -12.31 1.62
N ARG A 390 -40.62 -11.24 1.03
CA ARG A 390 -41.42 -10.21 1.76
C ARG A 390 -42.69 -9.80 1.06
N ASN A 391 -43.06 -10.44 -0.07
CA ASN A 391 -44.30 -10.11 -0.77
C ASN A 391 -44.94 -11.39 -1.31
N ASP A 392 -45.93 -11.93 -0.62
CA ASP A 392 -46.57 -13.23 -0.92
C ASP A 392 -47.08 -13.38 -2.36
N ALA A 393 -47.52 -12.31 -3.01
CA ALA A 393 -48.02 -12.31 -4.37
C ALA A 393 -46.87 -12.48 -5.42
N GLU A 394 -45.76 -11.79 -5.24
CA GLU A 394 -44.60 -11.88 -6.13
C GLU A 394 -43.84 -13.17 -5.96
N ASP A 395 -43.77 -13.70 -4.76
CA ASP A 395 -43.09 -14.96 -4.45
C ASP A 395 -43.83 -16.16 -5.07
N LYS A 396 -45.14 -16.14 -5.03
CA LYS A 396 -45.99 -17.14 -5.70
C LYS A 396 -45.75 -17.16 -7.21
N GLU A 397 -45.65 -16.01 -7.84
CA GLU A 397 -45.41 -15.91 -9.28
C GLU A 397 -44.00 -16.36 -9.67
N ARG A 398 -42.99 -16.02 -8.86
CA ARG A 398 -41.59 -16.50 -9.04
C ARG A 398 -41.46 -18.02 -8.94
N ILE A 399 -42.12 -18.60 -7.94
CA ILE A 399 -42.16 -20.07 -7.77
C ILE A 399 -42.85 -20.74 -8.96
N LEU A 400 -43.94 -20.17 -9.44
CA LEU A 400 -44.65 -20.69 -10.62
C LEU A 400 -43.80 -20.61 -11.89
N ARG A 401 -43.07 -19.52 -12.11
CA ARG A 401 -42.14 -19.35 -13.25
C ARG A 401 -40.99 -20.35 -13.17
N ALA A 402 -40.34 -20.50 -12.00
CA ALA A 402 -39.27 -21.47 -11.82
C ALA A 402 -39.71 -22.94 -12.02
N LEU A 403 -40.89 -23.28 -11.54
CA LEU A 403 -41.49 -24.63 -11.77
C LEU A 403 -41.80 -24.87 -13.24
N LYS A 404 -42.31 -23.86 -13.95
CA LYS A 404 -42.60 -23.91 -15.37
C LYS A 404 -41.32 -24.07 -16.20
N GLN A 405 -40.25 -23.33 -15.84
CA GLN A 405 -38.94 -23.39 -16.48
C GLN A 405 -38.21 -24.73 -16.20
N ALA A 406 -38.46 -25.31 -15.03
CA ALA A 406 -37.92 -26.60 -14.61
C ALA A 406 -38.78 -27.80 -15.08
N ASN A 407 -39.79 -27.58 -15.95
CA ASN A 407 -40.73 -28.61 -16.40
C ASN A 407 -41.33 -29.44 -15.25
N GLY A 408 -41.66 -28.80 -14.13
CA GLY A 408 -42.19 -29.46 -12.95
C GLY A 408 -41.17 -30.12 -12.03
N ASN A 409 -39.90 -30.14 -12.39
CA ASN A 409 -38.84 -30.70 -11.56
C ASN A 409 -38.51 -29.78 -10.36
N ARG A 410 -38.98 -30.19 -9.17
CA ARG A 410 -38.85 -29.41 -7.92
C ARG A 410 -37.41 -29.27 -7.45
N LYS A 411 -36.52 -30.20 -7.83
CA LYS A 411 -35.07 -30.09 -7.50
C LYS A 411 -34.46 -28.98 -8.30
N VAL A 412 -34.66 -28.93 -9.60
CA VAL A 412 -34.16 -27.90 -10.51
C VAL A 412 -34.82 -26.56 -10.21
N ALA A 413 -36.11 -26.53 -9.88
CA ALA A 413 -36.77 -25.29 -9.49
C ALA A 413 -36.22 -24.70 -8.18
N ALA A 414 -35.87 -25.51 -7.19
CA ALA A 414 -35.21 -25.07 -5.96
C ALA A 414 -33.82 -24.50 -6.23
N GLU A 415 -33.05 -25.12 -7.12
CA GLU A 415 -31.73 -24.62 -7.55
C GLU A 415 -31.85 -23.31 -8.33
N LEU A 416 -32.83 -23.16 -9.23
CA LEU A 416 -33.11 -21.92 -9.96
C LEU A 416 -33.54 -20.75 -9.04
N LEU A 417 -34.22 -21.06 -7.94
CA LEU A 417 -34.67 -20.09 -6.94
C LEU A 417 -33.61 -19.82 -5.86
N GLY A 418 -32.50 -20.58 -5.83
CA GLY A 418 -31.45 -20.43 -4.80
C GLY A 418 -31.92 -20.81 -3.39
N ILE A 419 -32.98 -21.64 -3.24
CA ILE A 419 -33.55 -22.01 -1.93
C ILE A 419 -33.43 -23.55 -1.70
N GLY A 420 -33.43 -23.91 -0.42
CA GLY A 420 -33.45 -25.33 -0.03
C GLY A 420 -34.73 -26.06 -0.51
N ARG A 421 -34.66 -27.33 -0.84
CA ARG A 421 -35.82 -28.12 -1.23
C ARG A 421 -36.92 -28.11 -0.20
N THR A 422 -36.60 -28.22 1.08
CA THR A 422 -37.52 -28.11 2.22
C THR A 422 -38.27 -26.80 2.23
N THR A 423 -37.57 -25.66 1.98
CA THR A 423 -38.15 -24.33 1.90
C THR A 423 -39.12 -24.23 0.70
N LEU A 424 -38.74 -24.77 -0.47
CA LEU A 424 -39.64 -24.79 -1.62
C LEU A 424 -40.91 -25.62 -1.34
N TYR A 425 -40.79 -26.78 -0.70
CA TYR A 425 -41.95 -27.58 -0.32
C TYR A 425 -42.87 -26.88 0.66
N SER A 426 -42.32 -26.21 1.69
CA SER A 426 -43.12 -25.41 2.64
C SER A 426 -43.87 -24.27 1.94
N LYS A 427 -43.20 -23.55 1.00
CA LYS A 427 -43.81 -22.46 0.24
C LYS A 427 -44.89 -22.97 -0.77
N LEU A 428 -44.69 -24.13 -1.38
CA LEU A 428 -45.70 -24.75 -2.25
C LEU A 428 -46.93 -25.15 -1.46
N GLU A 429 -46.79 -25.55 -0.20
CA GLU A 429 -47.91 -25.86 0.71
C GLU A 429 -48.64 -24.60 1.14
N GLU A 430 -47.88 -23.58 1.57
CA GLU A 430 -48.42 -22.26 1.99
C GLU A 430 -49.25 -21.57 0.89
N TYR A 431 -48.78 -21.65 -0.38
CA TYR A 431 -49.44 -21.03 -1.51
C TYR A 431 -50.49 -21.95 -2.23
N GLY A 432 -50.72 -23.15 -1.69
CA GLY A 432 -51.75 -24.09 -2.24
C GLY A 432 -51.38 -24.63 -3.63
N LEU A 433 -50.10 -24.71 -3.97
CA LEU A 433 -49.62 -25.09 -5.31
C LEU A 433 -49.23 -26.56 -5.43
N LYS A 434 -49.47 -27.39 -4.40
CA LYS A 434 -49.05 -28.80 -4.30
C LYS A 434 -49.55 -29.70 -5.43
N TYR A 435 -50.71 -29.41 -6.04
CA TYR A 435 -51.39 -30.28 -6.96
C TYR A 435 -51.39 -29.88 -8.44
N LYS A 436 -50.85 -28.70 -8.79
CA LYS A 436 -50.96 -28.16 -10.17
C LYS A 436 -49.93 -28.73 -11.17
N PHE A 437 -48.95 -29.51 -10.73
CA PHE A 437 -47.85 -30.02 -11.58
C PHE A 437 -47.60 -31.52 -11.44
N GLN A 438 -48.65 -32.33 -11.19
CA GLN A 438 -48.55 -33.79 -11.12
C GLN A 438 -49.04 -34.54 -12.38
N GLN A 439 -49.39 -33.80 -13.44
CA GLN A 439 -49.78 -34.43 -14.71
C GLN A 439 -49.11 -33.70 -15.87
N SER A 440 -48.03 -34.26 -16.35
CA SER A 440 -47.58 -34.39 -17.73
C SER A 440 -46.34 -35.25 -17.77
#